data_4bad677828f7bae5ba02cd898b96127a
#
_entry.id   4bad677828f7bae5ba02cd898b96127a
#
_cell.length_a   1.000
_cell.length_b   1.000
_cell.length_c   1.000
_cell.angle_alpha   90.00
_cell.angle_beta   90.00
_cell.angle_gamma   90.00
#
_symmetry.space_group_name_H-M   'P 1'
#
loop_
_entity.id
_entity.type
_entity.pdbx_description
1 polymer ?
#
loop_
_entity_poly.entity_id
_entity_poly.type
_entity_poly.pdbx_seq_one_letter_code
_entity_poly.pdbx_strand_id
1 'polypeptide(L)'
;MTSETVSQPPLPELPAEIAAAVNRTVTYANDDESVTVIARGDMTLYEVDLQVFPQSDATEVGAQLTSVCSVALDDVQQWTTGALLESGLIDDETRQYLLGAGPQPESGELPDPSVVTDGVVTAVVGPDMRLTSITVDHLEVPATIGPAAVRAVNRALLLARGGVEDDLAARADERIAELDEELDRIHANLDGLDRQLDELDRSL
;
A
#
# COMPACT_ATOMS: atom_id res chain seq x y z
N MET A 1 -26.78 33.47 5.45
CA MET A 1 -26.05 32.22 5.69
C MET A 1 -24.87 32.24 4.74
N THR A 2 -23.73 32.68 5.23
CA THR A 2 -22.45 32.73 4.48
C THR A 2 -21.75 31.39 4.68
N SER A 3 -21.64 30.63 3.58
CA SER A 3 -20.84 29.39 3.57
C SER A 3 -19.37 29.77 3.65
N GLU A 4 -18.72 29.54 4.78
CA GLU A 4 -17.27 29.56 4.88
C GLU A 4 -16.72 28.37 4.11
N THR A 5 -16.06 28.68 3.00
CA THR A 5 -15.25 27.71 2.28
C THR A 5 -14.00 27.48 3.10
N VAL A 6 -13.92 26.38 3.83
CA VAL A 6 -12.68 25.93 4.50
C VAL A 6 -11.68 25.62 3.39
N SER A 7 -10.72 26.52 3.20
CA SER A 7 -9.61 26.32 2.29
C SER A 7 -8.70 25.26 2.91
N GLN A 8 -8.65 24.05 2.34
CA GLN A 8 -7.67 23.05 2.72
C GLN A 8 -6.26 23.65 2.51
N PRO A 9 -5.34 23.50 3.48
CA PRO A 9 -3.96 23.90 3.29
C PRO A 9 -3.38 23.17 2.07
N PRO A 10 -2.54 23.83 1.25
CA PRO A 10 -1.89 23.17 0.13
C PRO A 10 -1.10 21.96 0.65
N LEU A 11 -1.27 20.81 -0.02
CA LEU A 11 -0.46 19.63 0.27
C LEU A 11 1.02 20.00 0.14
N PRO A 12 1.89 19.55 1.05
CA PRO A 12 3.32 19.79 0.93
C PRO A 12 3.81 19.26 -0.42
N GLU A 13 4.61 20.07 -1.14
CA GLU A 13 5.23 19.63 -2.38
C GLU A 13 6.17 18.45 -2.06
N LEU A 14 5.99 17.34 -2.78
CA LEU A 14 6.89 16.20 -2.66
C LEU A 14 8.30 16.60 -3.08
N PRO A 15 9.35 16.14 -2.39
CA PRO A 15 10.72 16.29 -2.84
C PRO A 15 10.88 15.86 -4.30
N ALA A 16 11.73 16.56 -5.05
CA ALA A 16 11.89 16.35 -6.48
C ALA A 16 12.23 14.89 -6.84
N GLU A 17 13.02 14.23 -6.00
CA GLU A 17 13.43 12.83 -6.18
C GLU A 17 12.24 11.88 -6.03
N ILE A 18 11.37 12.08 -5.03
CA ILE A 18 10.16 11.27 -4.86
C ILE A 18 9.17 11.56 -6.00
N ALA A 19 8.97 12.82 -6.34
CA ALA A 19 8.13 13.20 -7.48
C ALA A 19 8.62 12.57 -8.80
N ALA A 20 9.94 12.51 -9.01
CA ALA A 20 10.54 11.85 -10.16
C ALA A 20 10.31 10.33 -10.13
N ALA A 21 10.47 9.68 -8.97
CA ALA A 21 10.23 8.24 -8.82
C ALA A 21 8.76 7.88 -9.07
N VAL A 22 7.82 8.62 -8.50
CA VAL A 22 6.36 8.42 -8.66
C VAL A 22 5.91 8.61 -10.11
N ASN A 23 6.53 9.55 -10.84
CA ASN A 23 6.18 9.82 -12.24
C ASN A 23 6.93 8.95 -13.25
N ARG A 24 7.89 8.15 -12.80
CA ARG A 24 8.63 7.24 -13.68
C ARG A 24 7.72 6.12 -14.18
N THR A 25 7.94 5.70 -15.43
CA THR A 25 7.27 4.55 -16.03
C THR A 25 8.26 3.46 -16.40
N VAL A 26 7.82 2.21 -16.31
CA VAL A 26 8.55 1.03 -16.79
C VAL A 26 7.71 0.29 -17.80
N THR A 27 8.38 -0.34 -18.76
CA THR A 27 7.75 -1.23 -19.72
C THR A 27 8.36 -2.61 -19.57
N TYR A 28 7.51 -3.62 -19.38
CA TYR A 28 7.87 -5.02 -19.34
C TYR A 28 7.09 -5.80 -20.39
N ALA A 29 7.74 -6.80 -20.96
CA ALA A 29 7.09 -7.75 -21.86
C ALA A 29 7.55 -9.16 -21.50
N ASN A 30 6.73 -10.17 -21.81
CA ASN A 30 7.16 -11.56 -21.80
C ASN A 30 8.07 -11.87 -23.00
N ASP A 31 8.67 -13.08 -23.03
CA ASP A 31 9.71 -13.44 -24.01
C ASP A 31 9.25 -13.36 -25.47
N ASP A 32 7.96 -13.60 -25.73
CA ASP A 32 7.37 -13.57 -27.07
C ASP A 32 6.65 -12.26 -27.40
N GLU A 33 6.75 -11.27 -26.49
CA GLU A 33 6.09 -9.95 -26.58
C GLU A 33 4.56 -10.02 -26.74
N SER A 34 3.94 -11.15 -26.39
CA SER A 34 2.48 -11.29 -26.45
C SER A 34 1.77 -10.51 -25.34
N VAL A 35 2.46 -10.22 -24.24
CA VAL A 35 2.01 -9.35 -23.14
C VAL A 35 3.03 -8.26 -22.92
N THR A 36 2.61 -7.01 -23.07
CA THR A 36 3.40 -5.83 -22.73
C THR A 36 2.67 -5.01 -21.69
N VAL A 37 3.35 -4.62 -20.63
CA VAL A 37 2.80 -3.88 -19.49
C VAL A 37 3.59 -2.60 -19.26
N ILE A 38 2.89 -1.49 -19.10
CA ILE A 38 3.46 -0.23 -18.64
C ILE A 38 2.95 0.05 -17.23
N ALA A 39 3.87 0.11 -16.26
CA ALA A 39 3.58 0.48 -14.89
C ALA A 39 4.22 1.83 -14.53
N ARG A 40 3.62 2.54 -13.57
CA ARG A 40 4.08 3.84 -13.05
C ARG A 40 4.58 3.70 -11.63
N GLY A 41 5.48 4.61 -11.24
CA GLY A 41 6.07 4.66 -9.91
C GLY A 41 5.07 4.92 -8.77
N ASP A 42 3.84 5.33 -9.08
CA ASP A 42 2.73 5.43 -8.12
C ASP A 42 2.06 4.07 -7.83
N MET A 43 2.68 2.97 -8.26
CA MET A 43 2.16 1.61 -8.12
C MET A 43 0.86 1.38 -8.90
N THR A 44 0.70 2.00 -10.07
CA THR A 44 -0.43 1.76 -10.97
C THR A 44 0.02 1.17 -12.29
N LEU A 45 -0.82 0.31 -12.86
CA LEU A 45 -0.70 -0.08 -14.26
C LEU A 45 -1.28 1.03 -15.13
N TYR A 46 -0.52 1.47 -16.12
CA TYR A 46 -0.95 2.48 -17.08
C TYR A 46 -1.56 1.85 -18.33
N GLU A 47 -0.92 0.79 -18.83
CA GLU A 47 -1.32 0.13 -20.06
C GLU A 47 -0.96 -1.36 -19.99
N VAL A 48 -1.82 -2.19 -20.55
CA VAL A 48 -1.56 -3.61 -20.82
C VAL A 48 -1.95 -3.86 -22.28
N ASP A 49 -0.96 -4.12 -23.11
CA ASP A 49 -1.17 -4.60 -24.48
C ASP A 49 -1.07 -6.12 -24.49
N LEU A 50 -2.06 -6.77 -25.11
CA LEU A 50 -2.21 -8.21 -25.12
C LEU A 50 -2.48 -8.69 -26.54
N GLN A 51 -1.61 -9.56 -27.05
CA GLN A 51 -1.81 -10.29 -28.29
C GLN A 51 -2.30 -11.71 -27.98
N VAL A 52 -3.54 -11.98 -28.31
CA VAL A 52 -4.13 -13.31 -28.13
C VAL A 52 -4.04 -14.10 -29.44
N PHE A 53 -3.35 -15.23 -29.40
CA PHE A 53 -3.24 -16.13 -30.53
C PHE A 53 -4.43 -17.10 -30.59
N PRO A 54 -4.79 -17.65 -31.75
CA PRO A 54 -5.92 -18.58 -31.89
C PRO A 54 -5.84 -19.84 -31.03
N GLN A 55 -4.63 -20.23 -30.62
CA GLN A 55 -4.36 -21.39 -29.78
C GLN A 55 -4.25 -21.06 -28.26
N SER A 56 -4.27 -19.78 -27.89
CA SER A 56 -4.18 -19.38 -26.47
C SER A 56 -5.43 -19.80 -25.73
N ASP A 57 -5.25 -20.22 -24.50
CA ASP A 57 -6.36 -20.42 -23.56
C ASP A 57 -6.41 -19.33 -22.50
N ALA A 58 -7.56 -19.17 -21.85
CA ALA A 58 -7.77 -18.12 -20.87
C ALA A 58 -6.87 -18.26 -19.64
N THR A 59 -6.56 -19.50 -19.25
CA THR A 59 -5.70 -19.80 -18.08
C THR A 59 -4.25 -19.37 -18.35
N GLU A 60 -3.76 -19.68 -19.56
CA GLU A 60 -2.41 -19.30 -19.97
C GLU A 60 -2.27 -17.78 -20.06
N VAL A 61 -3.25 -17.10 -20.67
CA VAL A 61 -3.29 -15.63 -20.75
C VAL A 61 -3.31 -15.01 -19.35
N GLY A 62 -4.11 -15.54 -18.43
CA GLY A 62 -4.14 -15.09 -17.03
C GLY A 62 -2.79 -15.25 -16.32
N ALA A 63 -2.11 -16.39 -16.53
CA ALA A 63 -0.80 -16.65 -15.95
C ALA A 63 0.28 -15.70 -16.51
N GLN A 64 0.27 -15.46 -17.82
CA GLN A 64 1.19 -14.51 -18.47
C GLN A 64 0.96 -13.08 -17.96
N LEU A 65 -0.29 -12.63 -17.89
CA LEU A 65 -0.65 -11.32 -17.32
C LEU A 65 -0.18 -11.20 -15.89
N THR A 66 -0.40 -12.22 -15.05
CA THR A 66 0.05 -12.24 -13.65
C THR A 66 1.56 -12.05 -13.58
N SER A 67 2.31 -12.84 -14.35
CA SER A 67 3.78 -12.80 -14.34
C SER A 67 4.32 -11.43 -14.72
N VAL A 68 3.89 -10.87 -15.85
CA VAL A 68 4.43 -9.60 -16.36
C VAL A 68 4.01 -8.41 -15.50
N CYS A 69 2.73 -8.37 -15.06
CA CYS A 69 2.24 -7.32 -14.19
C CYS A 69 2.91 -7.34 -12.81
N SER A 70 3.14 -8.53 -12.23
CA SER A 70 3.83 -8.65 -10.94
C SER A 70 5.26 -8.12 -11.01
N VAL A 71 6.03 -8.51 -12.05
CA VAL A 71 7.40 -8.01 -12.23
C VAL A 71 7.42 -6.50 -12.39
N ALA A 72 6.52 -5.94 -13.20
CA ALA A 72 6.44 -4.50 -13.41
C ALA A 72 6.11 -3.75 -12.11
N LEU A 73 5.16 -4.24 -11.31
CA LEU A 73 4.76 -3.63 -10.05
C LEU A 73 5.86 -3.78 -8.97
N ASP A 74 6.51 -4.93 -8.87
CA ASP A 74 7.62 -5.15 -7.93
C ASP A 74 8.79 -4.20 -8.22
N ASP A 75 9.11 -3.96 -9.49
CA ASP A 75 10.20 -3.05 -9.87
C ASP A 75 9.88 -1.59 -9.53
N VAL A 76 8.67 -1.11 -9.84
CA VAL A 76 8.27 0.25 -9.43
C VAL A 76 8.21 0.40 -7.92
N GLN A 77 7.80 -0.64 -7.18
CA GLN A 77 7.83 -0.64 -5.71
C GLN A 77 9.25 -0.49 -5.17
N GLN A 78 10.20 -1.24 -5.71
CA GLN A 78 11.61 -1.14 -5.33
C GLN A 78 12.17 0.26 -5.54
N TRP A 79 11.84 0.90 -6.67
CA TRP A 79 12.31 2.28 -6.92
C TRP A 79 11.70 3.31 -5.99
N THR A 80 10.39 3.22 -5.77
CA THR A 80 9.70 4.15 -4.88
C THR A 80 10.22 4.00 -3.45
N THR A 81 10.43 2.76 -3.00
CA THR A 81 11.04 2.46 -1.70
C THR A 81 12.46 2.99 -1.64
N GLY A 82 13.28 2.79 -2.68
CA GLY A 82 14.63 3.34 -2.75
C GLY A 82 14.66 4.86 -2.64
N ALA A 83 13.81 5.55 -3.40
CA ALA A 83 13.69 7.01 -3.35
C ALA A 83 13.25 7.52 -1.96
N LEU A 84 12.34 6.81 -1.30
CA LEU A 84 11.92 7.13 0.08
C LEU A 84 13.07 6.96 1.07
N LEU A 85 13.83 5.87 0.98
CA LEU A 85 14.99 5.61 1.84
C LEU A 85 16.09 6.68 1.69
N GLU A 86 16.29 7.19 0.48
CA GLU A 86 17.29 8.22 0.16
C GLU A 86 16.82 9.63 0.50
N SER A 87 15.53 9.88 0.55
CA SER A 87 14.95 11.23 0.74
C SER A 87 15.21 11.83 2.12
N GLY A 88 15.50 11.04 3.13
CA GLY A 88 15.62 11.48 4.52
C GLY A 88 14.29 11.91 5.17
N LEU A 89 13.16 11.70 4.51
CA LEU A 89 11.83 12.06 5.03
C LEU A 89 11.25 11.04 6.00
N ILE A 90 11.78 9.82 5.99
CA ILE A 90 11.33 8.74 6.84
C ILE A 90 12.22 8.65 8.08
N ASP A 91 11.61 8.39 9.23
CA ASP A 91 12.32 8.13 10.48
C ASP A 91 13.06 6.78 10.44
N ASP A 92 13.90 6.54 11.44
CA ASP A 92 14.71 5.33 11.51
C ASP A 92 13.86 4.07 11.70
N GLU A 93 12.70 4.15 12.35
CA GLU A 93 11.78 3.02 12.56
C GLU A 93 11.12 2.61 11.24
N THR A 94 10.56 3.57 10.50
CA THR A 94 10.01 3.34 9.16
C THR A 94 11.07 2.81 8.21
N ARG A 95 12.31 3.34 8.30
CA ARG A 95 13.44 2.85 7.50
C ARG A 95 13.75 1.39 7.79
N GLN A 96 13.80 0.98 9.06
CA GLN A 96 14.03 -0.42 9.44
C GLN A 96 12.90 -1.32 8.95
N TYR A 97 11.66 -0.86 9.05
CA TYR A 97 10.49 -1.58 8.54
C TYR A 97 10.58 -1.81 7.02
N LEU A 98 10.88 -0.78 6.24
CA LEU A 98 11.04 -0.86 4.78
C LEU A 98 12.21 -1.77 4.36
N LEU A 99 13.25 -1.86 5.18
CA LEU A 99 14.39 -2.76 4.98
C LEU A 99 14.12 -4.20 5.46
N GLY A 100 12.93 -4.49 5.98
CA GLY A 100 12.56 -5.81 6.51
C GLY A 100 13.24 -6.15 7.83
N ALA A 101 13.85 -5.18 8.50
CA ALA A 101 14.53 -5.32 9.80
C ALA A 101 13.65 -4.86 10.97
N GLY A 102 12.46 -4.33 10.71
CA GLY A 102 11.50 -3.93 11.72
C GLY A 102 10.84 -5.11 12.42
N PRO A 103 10.19 -4.89 13.59
CA PRO A 103 9.40 -5.91 14.24
C PRO A 103 8.34 -6.42 13.27
N GLN A 104 8.39 -7.71 12.97
CA GLN A 104 7.33 -8.34 12.18
C GLN A 104 6.03 -8.23 12.98
N PRO A 105 4.90 -7.89 12.37
CA PRO A 105 3.63 -7.89 13.06
C PRO A 105 3.45 -9.25 13.72
N GLU A 106 3.27 -9.24 15.05
CA GLU A 106 2.90 -10.44 15.77
C GLU A 106 1.68 -11.01 15.05
N SER A 107 1.67 -12.30 14.82
CA SER A 107 0.73 -13.09 14.02
C SER A 107 -0.75 -12.79 14.33
N GLY A 108 -1.22 -11.60 13.96
CA GLY A 108 -2.63 -11.32 13.75
C GLY A 108 -3.06 -11.94 12.41
N GLU A 109 -4.31 -12.29 12.28
CA GLU A 109 -4.86 -12.70 10.98
C GLU A 109 -4.53 -11.60 9.96
N LEU A 110 -3.77 -11.98 8.94
CA LEU A 110 -3.50 -11.06 7.82
C LEU A 110 -4.86 -10.68 7.21
N PRO A 111 -5.06 -9.40 6.86
CA PRO A 111 -6.29 -8.97 6.19
C PRO A 111 -6.54 -9.82 4.95
N ASP A 112 -7.80 -10.01 4.61
CA ASP A 112 -8.20 -10.76 3.43
C ASP A 112 -7.63 -10.12 2.15
N PRO A 113 -7.25 -10.92 1.16
CA PRO A 113 -6.79 -10.39 -0.12
C PRO A 113 -7.89 -9.57 -0.81
N SER A 114 -7.50 -8.48 -1.46
CA SER A 114 -8.41 -7.66 -2.26
C SER A 114 -8.67 -8.33 -3.60
N VAL A 115 -9.93 -8.67 -3.86
CA VAL A 115 -10.38 -9.32 -5.09
C VAL A 115 -11.27 -8.38 -5.88
N VAL A 116 -10.92 -8.12 -7.14
CA VAL A 116 -11.69 -7.25 -8.03
C VAL A 116 -11.89 -7.91 -9.38
N THR A 117 -13.14 -7.94 -9.83
CA THR A 117 -13.51 -8.39 -11.18
C THR A 117 -13.93 -7.18 -12.03
N ASP A 118 -13.38 -7.08 -13.24
CA ASP A 118 -13.78 -6.13 -14.27
C ASP A 118 -14.01 -6.89 -15.59
N GLY A 119 -15.26 -7.00 -16.00
CA GLY A 119 -15.63 -7.82 -17.15
C GLY A 119 -15.24 -9.28 -16.97
N VAL A 120 -14.34 -9.78 -17.80
CA VAL A 120 -13.85 -11.17 -17.82
C VAL A 120 -12.54 -11.34 -17.03
N VAL A 121 -12.02 -10.28 -16.43
CA VAL A 121 -10.74 -10.30 -15.72
C VAL A 121 -10.99 -10.15 -14.21
N THR A 122 -10.40 -11.06 -13.44
CA THR A 122 -10.37 -10.95 -11.98
C THR A 122 -8.93 -10.82 -11.51
N ALA A 123 -8.63 -9.78 -10.73
CA ALA A 123 -7.34 -9.54 -10.10
C ALA A 123 -7.42 -9.78 -8.60
N VAL A 124 -6.38 -10.40 -8.04
CA VAL A 124 -6.22 -10.65 -6.60
C VAL A 124 -4.92 -10.01 -6.14
N VAL A 125 -5.00 -9.11 -5.15
CA VAL A 125 -3.87 -8.45 -4.51
C VAL A 125 -3.83 -8.87 -3.05
N GLY A 126 -2.67 -9.33 -2.60
CA GLY A 126 -2.45 -9.72 -1.21
C GLY A 126 -2.43 -8.53 -0.25
N PRO A 127 -2.51 -8.79 1.07
CA PRO A 127 -2.41 -7.76 2.11
C PRO A 127 -1.06 -7.04 2.13
N ASP A 128 -0.02 -7.65 1.56
CA ASP A 128 1.31 -7.07 1.35
C ASP A 128 1.39 -6.17 0.10
N MET A 129 0.24 -5.86 -0.51
CA MET A 129 0.09 -5.08 -1.74
C MET A 129 0.74 -5.72 -2.98
N ARG A 130 1.03 -7.03 -2.94
CA ARG A 130 1.55 -7.77 -4.10
C ARG A 130 0.41 -8.37 -4.92
N LEU A 131 0.54 -8.25 -6.22
CA LEU A 131 -0.36 -8.93 -7.15
C LEU A 131 -0.15 -10.44 -7.05
N THR A 132 -1.19 -11.16 -6.62
CA THR A 132 -1.15 -12.61 -6.43
C THR A 132 -1.56 -13.36 -7.69
N SER A 133 -2.63 -12.90 -8.35
CA SER A 133 -3.11 -13.53 -9.57
C SER A 133 -3.97 -12.61 -10.42
N ILE A 134 -3.95 -12.87 -11.74
CA ILE A 134 -4.95 -12.39 -12.69
C ILE A 134 -5.56 -13.63 -13.34
N THR A 135 -6.89 -13.74 -13.30
CA THR A 135 -7.62 -14.78 -14.02
C THR A 135 -8.45 -14.16 -15.12
N VAL A 136 -8.57 -14.87 -16.23
CA VAL A 136 -9.39 -14.50 -17.38
C VAL A 136 -10.41 -15.60 -17.61
N ASP A 137 -11.69 -15.28 -17.59
CA ASP A 137 -12.76 -16.28 -17.69
C ASP A 137 -12.89 -16.84 -19.11
N HIS A 138 -12.78 -15.96 -20.12
CA HIS A 138 -12.86 -16.35 -21.53
C HIS A 138 -12.20 -15.30 -22.45
N LEU A 139 -11.91 -15.70 -23.70
CA LEU A 139 -11.18 -14.92 -24.71
C LEU A 139 -12.06 -14.43 -25.87
N GLU A 140 -13.39 -14.32 -25.68
CA GLU A 140 -14.32 -13.95 -26.78
C GLU A 140 -14.02 -12.57 -27.39
N VAL A 141 -13.56 -11.62 -26.56
CA VAL A 141 -13.23 -10.25 -27.00
C VAL A 141 -11.85 -9.85 -26.48
N PRO A 142 -10.76 -10.34 -27.10
CA PRO A 142 -9.38 -10.15 -26.61
C PRO A 142 -9.01 -8.69 -26.37
N ALA A 143 -9.44 -7.79 -27.22
CA ALA A 143 -9.13 -6.35 -27.12
C ALA A 143 -9.65 -5.67 -25.83
N THR A 144 -10.57 -6.31 -25.10
CA THR A 144 -11.09 -5.77 -23.83
C THR A 144 -10.32 -6.25 -22.61
N ILE A 145 -9.52 -7.33 -22.73
CA ILE A 145 -8.82 -7.98 -21.63
C ILE A 145 -7.75 -7.06 -21.04
N GLY A 146 -6.90 -6.47 -21.87
CA GLY A 146 -5.85 -5.54 -21.40
C GLY A 146 -6.40 -4.36 -20.60
N PRO A 147 -7.33 -3.57 -21.13
CA PRO A 147 -7.98 -2.49 -20.37
C PRO A 147 -8.70 -2.96 -19.11
N ALA A 148 -9.34 -4.14 -19.12
CA ALA A 148 -9.98 -4.72 -17.94
C ALA A 148 -8.95 -5.12 -16.88
N ALA A 149 -7.81 -5.70 -17.28
CA ALA A 149 -6.71 -6.03 -16.38
C ALA A 149 -6.15 -4.78 -15.68
N VAL A 150 -5.93 -3.69 -16.41
CA VAL A 150 -5.51 -2.40 -15.84
C VAL A 150 -6.49 -1.93 -14.77
N ARG A 151 -7.79 -1.91 -15.05
CA ARG A 151 -8.80 -1.45 -14.08
C ARG A 151 -8.93 -2.38 -12.89
N ALA A 152 -8.96 -3.70 -13.11
CA ALA A 152 -9.09 -4.68 -12.04
C ALA A 152 -7.89 -4.62 -11.07
N VAL A 153 -6.66 -4.61 -11.60
CA VAL A 153 -5.43 -4.55 -10.79
C VAL A 153 -5.35 -3.23 -10.02
N ASN A 154 -5.53 -2.09 -10.69
CA ASN A 154 -5.44 -0.78 -10.03
C ASN A 154 -6.49 -0.64 -8.92
N ARG A 155 -7.71 -1.14 -9.13
CA ARG A 155 -8.75 -1.10 -8.12
C ARG A 155 -8.47 -2.07 -6.96
N ALA A 156 -7.91 -3.24 -7.23
CA ALA A 156 -7.51 -4.18 -6.19
C ALA A 156 -6.35 -3.62 -5.34
N LEU A 157 -5.35 -2.98 -5.95
CA LEU A 157 -4.28 -2.26 -5.25
C LEU A 157 -4.81 -1.11 -4.38
N LEU A 158 -5.78 -0.34 -4.88
CA LEU A 158 -6.41 0.73 -4.11
C LEU A 158 -7.16 0.20 -2.89
N LEU A 159 -7.90 -0.91 -3.03
CA LEU A 159 -8.60 -1.55 -1.92
C LEU A 159 -7.62 -2.14 -0.89
N ALA A 160 -6.54 -2.78 -1.33
CA ALA A 160 -5.51 -3.30 -0.45
C ALA A 160 -4.84 -2.17 0.35
N ARG A 161 -4.58 -1.02 -0.30
CA ARG A 161 -4.03 0.17 0.35
C ARG A 161 -4.98 0.74 1.41
N GLY A 162 -6.28 0.84 1.11
CA GLY A 162 -7.29 1.29 2.07
C GLY A 162 -7.37 0.38 3.30
N GLY A 163 -7.28 -0.94 3.11
CA GLY A 163 -7.22 -1.90 4.23
C GLY A 163 -5.99 -1.71 5.12
N VAL A 164 -4.83 -1.40 4.54
CA VAL A 164 -3.61 -1.09 5.31
C VAL A 164 -3.73 0.22 6.08
N GLU A 165 -4.33 1.26 5.47
CA GLU A 165 -4.55 2.54 6.13
C GLU A 165 -5.50 2.40 7.33
N ASP A 166 -6.57 1.64 7.20
CA ASP A 166 -7.53 1.36 8.28
C ASP A 166 -6.87 0.58 9.43
N ASP A 167 -6.02 -0.42 9.14
CA ASP A 167 -5.28 -1.19 10.14
C ASP A 167 -4.23 -0.32 10.86
N LEU A 168 -3.53 0.56 10.15
CA LEU A 168 -2.59 1.51 10.75
C LEU A 168 -3.30 2.52 11.65
N ALA A 169 -4.48 3.01 11.25
CA ALA A 169 -5.28 3.91 12.07
C ALA A 169 -5.75 3.22 13.36
N ALA A 170 -6.23 1.99 13.27
CA ALA A 170 -6.64 1.21 14.44
C ALA A 170 -5.49 0.97 15.43
N ARG A 171 -4.29 0.63 14.92
CA ARG A 171 -3.09 0.47 15.77
C ARG A 171 -2.62 1.78 16.39
N ALA A 172 -2.75 2.90 15.68
CA ALA A 172 -2.44 4.22 16.24
C ALA A 172 -3.38 4.58 17.39
N ASP A 173 -4.68 4.32 17.23
CA ASP A 173 -5.68 4.54 18.27
C ASP A 173 -5.43 3.67 19.52
N GLU A 174 -5.07 2.39 19.34
CA GLU A 174 -4.69 1.49 20.43
C GLU A 174 -3.45 2.01 21.17
N ARG A 175 -2.44 2.48 20.43
CA ARG A 175 -1.22 3.05 21.03
C ARG A 175 -1.47 4.33 21.80
N ILE A 176 -2.37 5.18 21.32
CA ILE A 176 -2.81 6.39 22.03
C ILE A 176 -3.50 6.01 23.35
N ALA A 177 -4.39 5.02 23.32
CA ALA A 177 -5.07 4.55 24.52
C ALA A 177 -4.10 3.98 25.58
N GLU A 178 -3.07 3.22 25.15
CA GLU A 178 -2.00 2.74 26.06
C GLU A 178 -1.20 3.88 26.69
N LEU A 179 -0.88 4.92 25.92
CA LEU A 179 -0.16 6.10 26.41
C LEU A 179 -1.00 6.91 27.42
N ASP A 180 -2.29 7.04 27.20
CA ASP A 180 -3.21 7.71 28.14
C ASP A 180 -3.30 6.95 29.45
N GLU A 181 -3.38 5.62 29.43
CA GLU A 181 -3.34 4.81 30.66
C GLU A 181 -2.00 4.93 31.41
N GLU A 182 -0.89 5.07 30.70
CA GLU A 182 0.42 5.26 31.31
C GLU A 182 0.57 6.64 31.93
N LEU A 183 0.04 7.67 31.28
CA LEU A 183 -0.04 9.03 31.82
C LEU A 183 -0.89 9.10 33.08
N ASP A 184 -2.05 8.43 33.10
CA ASP A 184 -2.91 8.38 34.31
C ASP A 184 -2.21 7.68 35.45
N ARG A 185 -1.43 6.62 35.21
CA ARG A 185 -0.59 5.97 36.24
C ARG A 185 0.51 6.90 36.77
N ILE A 186 1.15 7.68 35.92
CA ILE A 186 2.16 8.65 36.31
C ILE A 186 1.53 9.75 37.17
N HIS A 187 0.39 10.28 36.78
CA HIS A 187 -0.34 11.29 37.57
C HIS A 187 -0.73 10.75 38.94
N ALA A 188 -1.26 9.54 39.03
CA ALA A 188 -1.61 8.91 40.29
C ALA A 188 -0.40 8.71 41.23
N ASN A 189 0.78 8.40 40.65
CA ASN A 189 2.03 8.28 41.42
C ASN A 189 2.53 9.64 41.92
N LEU A 190 2.42 10.68 41.09
CA LEU A 190 2.77 12.06 41.49
C LEU A 190 1.89 12.56 42.63
N ASP A 191 0.58 12.36 42.57
CA ASP A 191 -0.37 12.68 43.65
C ASP A 191 -0.07 11.90 44.93
N GLY A 192 0.46 10.69 44.81
CA GLY A 192 0.94 9.87 45.93
C GLY A 192 2.17 10.47 46.61
N LEU A 193 3.14 10.93 45.82
CA LEU A 193 4.36 11.59 46.31
C LEU A 193 4.07 12.92 46.96
N ASP A 194 3.18 13.74 46.40
CA ASP A 194 2.78 15.02 47.00
C ASP A 194 2.14 14.84 48.39
N ARG A 195 1.29 13.82 48.56
CA ARG A 195 0.73 13.48 49.88
C ARG A 195 1.80 13.04 50.87
N GLN A 196 2.81 12.27 50.44
CA GLN A 196 3.91 11.87 51.33
C GLN A 196 4.78 13.05 51.73
N LEU A 197 5.02 14.01 50.82
CA LEU A 197 5.73 15.26 51.13
C LEU A 197 4.96 16.12 52.15
N ASP A 198 3.64 16.25 51.97
CA ASP A 198 2.77 16.98 52.91
C ASP A 198 2.72 16.34 54.33
N GLU A 199 2.80 15.02 54.41
CA GLU A 199 2.89 14.29 55.69
C GLU A 199 4.24 14.48 56.36
N LEU A 200 5.34 14.50 55.59
CA LEU A 200 6.68 14.78 56.12
C LEU A 200 6.80 16.22 56.67
N ASP A 201 6.27 17.21 55.94
CA ASP A 201 6.28 18.62 56.37
C ASP A 201 5.47 18.85 57.64
N ARG A 202 4.40 18.07 57.89
CA ARG A 202 3.62 18.15 59.13
C ARG A 202 4.26 17.44 60.31
N SER A 203 5.27 16.61 60.08
CA SER A 203 5.96 15.83 61.09
C SER A 203 7.25 16.51 61.61
N LEU A 204 7.70 17.57 60.97
CA LEU A 204 8.83 18.43 61.31
C LEU A 204 8.35 19.67 62.13
#